data_b194bc5231e84774686db4edb0ed9459
#
_entry.id   b194bc5231e84774686db4edb0ed9459
#
_cell.length_a   1.000
_cell.length_b   1.000
_cell.length_c   1.000
_cell.angle_alpha   90.00
_cell.angle_beta   90.00
_cell.angle_gamma   90.00
#
_symmetry.space_group_name_H-M   'P 1'
#
loop_
_entity.id
_entity.type
_entity.pdbx_description
1 polymer ?
#
loop_
_entity_poly.entity_id
_entity_poly.type
_entity_poly.pdbx_seq_one_letter_code
_entity_poly.pdbx_strand_id
1 'polypeptide(L)'
;MPRRTLLGASATLLVAVLAVLVVRAGGGGHGLAPESGTGQVRAVAANVVVVPEGRRVPLPAFSGPTVAGGTFDLAGLRGHPAVLNFWASWCGPCRAEQKGLIEASRNLRAKGVRFVGVDIRDERPAASAYLDEFGVPYPSLYDRAARLPQLLAGQGPDSPPYTLVVDSHGRVGARLFGALAGGRATPKVQAEMLADLVDQVQGGGR
;
A
#
# COMPACT_ATOMS: atom_id res chain seq x y z
N MET A 1 -61.76 -47.23 12.04
CA MET A 1 -62.01 -48.07 10.85
C MET A 1 -61.66 -47.26 9.62
N PRO A 2 -61.05 -47.77 8.56
CA PRO A 2 -60.12 -48.90 8.52
C PRO A 2 -58.70 -48.49 8.06
N ARG A 3 -57.78 -49.35 8.31
CA ARG A 3 -56.51 -49.67 7.72
C ARG A 3 -56.46 -49.55 6.19
N ARG A 4 -55.33 -49.06 5.64
CA ARG A 4 -54.69 -49.69 4.47
C ARG A 4 -53.19 -49.41 4.47
N THR A 5 -52.48 -50.46 4.70
CA THR A 5 -51.08 -50.78 4.38
C THR A 5 -50.89 -50.84 2.87
N LEU A 6 -49.73 -50.40 2.36
CA LEU A 6 -48.99 -50.87 1.20
C LEU A 6 -47.55 -50.32 1.30
N LEU A 7 -46.61 -51.12 1.64
CA LEU A 7 -45.63 -51.88 0.93
C LEU A 7 -44.97 -51.17 -0.26
N GLY A 8 -43.67 -50.98 -0.12
CA GLY A 8 -42.69 -51.43 -1.14
C GLY A 8 -42.04 -50.32 -1.96
N ALA A 9 -40.79 -50.11 -1.77
CA ALA A 9 -39.77 -50.44 -2.77
C ALA A 9 -38.44 -49.79 -2.38
N SER A 10 -37.51 -50.59 -2.00
CA SER A 10 -36.08 -50.31 -1.90
C SER A 10 -35.55 -50.04 -3.31
N ALA A 11 -34.97 -48.85 -3.52
CA ALA A 11 -34.16 -48.58 -4.69
C ALA A 11 -32.72 -48.32 -4.22
N THR A 12 -31.94 -49.39 -4.29
CA THR A 12 -30.49 -49.39 -4.13
C THR A 12 -29.87 -48.67 -5.31
N LEU A 13 -29.33 -47.48 -5.14
CA LEU A 13 -28.55 -46.78 -6.16
C LEU A 13 -27.08 -47.10 -5.94
N LEU A 14 -26.56 -47.97 -6.82
CA LEU A 14 -25.16 -48.26 -7.02
C LEU A 14 -24.44 -46.98 -7.53
N VAL A 15 -23.53 -46.45 -6.75
CA VAL A 15 -22.59 -45.40 -7.18
C VAL A 15 -21.43 -46.14 -7.85
N ALA A 16 -21.38 -46.06 -9.17
CA ALA A 16 -20.28 -46.52 -9.95
C ALA A 16 -19.10 -45.54 -9.81
N VAL A 17 -18.03 -46.00 -9.13
CA VAL A 17 -16.73 -45.30 -9.11
C VAL A 17 -16.04 -45.50 -10.44
N LEU A 18 -16.01 -44.47 -11.29
CA LEU A 18 -15.25 -44.46 -12.54
C LEU A 18 -13.81 -44.05 -12.23
N ALA A 19 -12.91 -45.04 -12.15
CA ALA A 19 -11.48 -44.80 -12.10
C ALA A 19 -10.99 -44.41 -13.50
N VAL A 20 -10.58 -43.15 -13.70
CA VAL A 20 -9.94 -42.71 -14.93
C VAL A 20 -8.45 -43.01 -14.81
N LEU A 21 -8.00 -44.02 -15.54
CA LEU A 21 -6.60 -44.31 -15.80
C LEU A 21 -6.05 -43.28 -16.78
N VAL A 22 -5.16 -42.36 -16.30
CA VAL A 22 -4.41 -41.47 -17.17
C VAL A 22 -3.20 -42.23 -17.73
N VAL A 23 -3.27 -42.56 -18.99
CA VAL A 23 -2.15 -43.10 -19.77
C VAL A 23 -1.09 -42.00 -19.95
N ARG A 24 0.10 -42.27 -19.45
CA ARG A 24 1.30 -41.50 -19.80
C ARG A 24 1.70 -41.85 -21.24
N ALA A 25 1.53 -40.93 -22.16
CA ALA A 25 2.20 -40.92 -23.43
C ALA A 25 3.24 -39.79 -23.41
N GLY A 26 4.51 -40.17 -23.51
CA GLY A 26 5.62 -39.24 -23.68
C GLY A 26 5.58 -38.64 -25.07
N GLY A 27 5.74 -37.33 -25.16
CA GLY A 27 5.91 -36.59 -26.40
C GLY A 27 6.65 -35.30 -26.09
N GLY A 28 7.96 -35.27 -26.40
CA GLY A 28 8.77 -34.08 -26.34
C GLY A 28 8.28 -33.07 -27.37
N GLY A 29 7.83 -31.92 -26.87
CA GLY A 29 7.55 -30.74 -27.66
C GLY A 29 8.20 -29.54 -26.99
N HIS A 30 9.28 -29.01 -27.60
CA HIS A 30 9.86 -27.72 -27.25
C HIS A 30 8.87 -26.65 -27.72
N GLY A 31 7.88 -26.37 -26.89
CA GLY A 31 7.02 -25.20 -27.01
C GLY A 31 7.65 -24.07 -26.24
N LEU A 32 8.20 -23.05 -26.92
CA LEU A 32 8.50 -21.76 -26.38
C LEU A 32 7.18 -21.17 -25.88
N ALA A 33 6.93 -21.26 -24.58
CA ALA A 33 5.85 -20.51 -23.95
C ALA A 33 6.20 -19.02 -24.05
N PRO A 34 5.30 -18.15 -24.55
CA PRO A 34 5.51 -16.72 -24.42
C PRO A 34 5.50 -16.39 -22.92
N GLU A 35 6.64 -15.95 -22.40
CA GLU A 35 6.70 -15.28 -21.11
C GLU A 35 5.86 -14.01 -21.20
N SER A 36 4.58 -14.14 -20.95
CA SER A 36 3.71 -13.00 -20.70
C SER A 36 4.09 -12.44 -19.33
N GLY A 37 5.09 -11.60 -19.31
CA GLY A 37 5.48 -10.79 -18.16
C GLY A 37 4.40 -9.76 -17.86
N THR A 38 3.19 -10.19 -17.55
CA THR A 38 2.17 -9.36 -16.94
C THR A 38 2.55 -9.18 -15.48
N GLY A 39 3.36 -8.17 -15.20
CA GLY A 39 3.67 -7.76 -13.84
C GLY A 39 2.37 -7.53 -13.06
N GLN A 40 1.96 -8.53 -12.28
CA GLN A 40 0.74 -8.44 -11.50
C GLN A 40 0.95 -7.49 -10.31
N VAL A 41 -0.01 -6.62 -10.07
CA VAL A 41 -0.07 -5.83 -8.84
C VAL A 41 -0.24 -6.80 -7.68
N ARG A 42 0.74 -6.87 -6.77
CA ARG A 42 0.74 -7.81 -5.65
C ARG A 42 0.22 -7.12 -4.39
N ALA A 43 -0.83 -7.66 -3.79
CA ALA A 43 -1.21 -7.32 -2.42
C ALA A 43 -0.26 -8.07 -1.45
N VAL A 44 0.54 -7.34 -0.68
CA VAL A 44 1.49 -7.89 0.32
C VAL A 44 0.79 -8.04 1.67
N ALA A 45 -0.18 -7.19 1.93
CA ALA A 45 -1.13 -7.25 3.04
C ALA A 45 -2.48 -6.75 2.53
N ALA A 46 -3.55 -6.97 3.28
CA ALA A 46 -4.90 -6.58 2.85
C ALA A 46 -5.06 -5.09 2.47
N ASN A 47 -4.15 -4.24 2.97
CA ASN A 47 -4.15 -2.80 2.75
C ASN A 47 -2.91 -2.26 2.01
N VAL A 48 -2.06 -3.14 1.44
CA VAL A 48 -0.84 -2.75 0.72
C VAL A 48 -0.88 -3.25 -0.71
N VAL A 49 -0.65 -2.35 -1.64
CA VAL A 49 -0.54 -2.63 -3.07
C VAL A 49 0.86 -2.24 -3.55
N VAL A 50 1.65 -3.23 -3.97
CA VAL A 50 2.95 -3.01 -4.62
C VAL A 50 2.74 -2.95 -6.14
N VAL A 51 3.29 -1.93 -6.77
CA VAL A 51 3.15 -1.67 -8.21
C VAL A 51 4.42 -2.15 -8.92
N PRO A 52 4.31 -3.10 -9.86
CA PRO A 52 5.42 -3.54 -10.69
C PRO A 52 6.08 -2.36 -11.42
N GLU A 53 7.39 -2.41 -11.62
CA GLU A 53 8.16 -1.28 -12.14
C GLU A 53 7.60 -0.70 -13.45
N GLY A 54 7.27 -1.54 -14.41
CA GLY A 54 6.72 -1.14 -15.71
C GLY A 54 5.30 -0.54 -15.66
N ARG A 55 4.65 -0.56 -14.48
CA ARG A 55 3.29 -0.01 -14.26
C ARG A 55 3.28 1.17 -13.28
N ARG A 56 4.44 1.57 -12.79
CA ARG A 56 4.55 2.71 -11.86
C ARG A 56 4.27 4.01 -12.59
N VAL A 57 3.45 4.85 -11.98
CA VAL A 57 3.15 6.19 -12.48
C VAL A 57 3.97 7.24 -11.75
N PRO A 58 4.39 8.32 -12.42
CA PRO A 58 5.13 9.39 -11.77
C PRO A 58 4.25 10.11 -10.74
N LEU A 59 4.89 10.64 -9.69
CA LEU A 59 4.25 11.64 -8.84
C LEU A 59 3.88 12.86 -9.69
N PRO A 60 2.70 13.46 -9.46
CA PRO A 60 2.36 14.71 -10.12
C PRO A 60 3.31 15.84 -9.69
N ALA A 61 3.50 16.81 -10.55
CA ALA A 61 4.15 18.05 -10.18
C ALA A 61 3.26 18.76 -9.14
N PHE A 62 3.83 19.01 -7.96
CA PHE A 62 3.13 19.71 -6.89
C PHE A 62 4.13 20.46 -6.01
N SER A 63 3.87 21.73 -5.80
CA SER A 63 4.56 22.57 -4.86
C SER A 63 3.55 23.31 -4.00
N GLY A 64 3.81 23.43 -2.72
CA GLY A 64 2.88 24.06 -1.79
C GLY A 64 3.53 24.49 -0.49
N PRO A 65 2.78 25.27 0.34
CA PRO A 65 3.25 25.67 1.65
C PRO A 65 3.42 24.45 2.56
N THR A 66 4.35 24.54 3.51
CA THR A 66 4.45 23.57 4.60
C THR A 66 3.69 24.06 5.85
N VAL A 67 3.36 23.13 6.75
CA VAL A 67 2.71 23.46 8.04
C VAL A 67 3.59 24.40 8.84
N ALA A 68 4.90 24.14 8.89
CA ALA A 68 5.88 24.95 9.63
C ALA A 68 6.23 26.29 8.97
N GLY A 69 5.68 26.58 7.78
CA GLY A 69 6.03 27.75 6.96
C GLY A 69 7.04 27.41 5.86
N GLY A 70 7.17 28.33 4.89
CA GLY A 70 7.95 28.09 3.68
C GLY A 70 7.21 27.22 2.65
N THR A 71 7.94 26.72 1.66
CA THR A 71 7.40 25.96 0.52
C THR A 71 8.17 24.66 0.34
N PHE A 72 7.50 23.61 -0.05
CA PHE A 72 8.11 22.34 -0.44
C PHE A 72 7.63 21.93 -1.83
N ASP A 73 8.58 21.50 -2.68
CA ASP A 73 8.31 21.00 -4.03
C ASP A 73 8.64 19.51 -4.11
N LEU A 74 7.67 18.69 -4.54
CA LEU A 74 7.86 17.27 -4.74
C LEU A 74 8.93 16.94 -5.80
N ALA A 75 9.26 17.87 -6.71
CA ALA A 75 10.35 17.68 -7.64
C ALA A 75 11.71 17.47 -6.96
N GLY A 76 11.90 18.02 -5.75
CA GLY A 76 13.08 17.80 -4.92
C GLY A 76 13.26 16.37 -4.39
N LEU A 77 12.28 15.49 -4.57
CA LEU A 77 12.37 14.08 -4.21
C LEU A 77 13.05 13.23 -5.28
N ARG A 78 13.16 13.73 -6.53
CA ARG A 78 13.80 12.97 -7.62
C ARG A 78 15.25 12.65 -7.29
N GLY A 79 15.67 11.46 -7.65
CA GLY A 79 17.00 10.93 -7.29
C GLY A 79 17.04 10.22 -5.93
N HIS A 80 15.95 10.28 -5.14
CA HIS A 80 15.85 9.67 -3.84
C HIS A 80 14.59 8.81 -3.74
N PRO A 81 14.67 7.64 -3.09
CA PRO A 81 13.45 6.98 -2.64
C PRO A 81 12.70 7.88 -1.66
N ALA A 82 11.38 7.85 -1.69
CA ALA A 82 10.60 8.69 -0.78
C ALA A 82 9.37 8.00 -0.22
N VAL A 83 8.95 8.46 0.95
CA VAL A 83 7.70 8.10 1.61
C VAL A 83 6.87 9.38 1.75
N LEU A 84 5.67 9.37 1.16
CA LEU A 84 4.67 10.41 1.35
C LEU A 84 3.54 9.86 2.21
N ASN A 85 3.34 10.43 3.39
CA ASN A 85 2.24 10.06 4.28
C ASN A 85 1.19 11.17 4.31
N PHE A 86 -0.04 10.84 3.90
CA PHE A 86 -1.20 11.73 3.97
C PHE A 86 -1.87 11.58 5.32
N TRP A 87 -2.02 12.70 6.04
CA TRP A 87 -2.48 12.72 7.42
C TRP A 87 -3.35 13.93 7.73
N ALA A 88 -3.94 13.97 8.90
CA ALA A 88 -4.60 15.13 9.49
C ALA A 88 -4.56 15.04 11.01
N SER A 89 -4.61 16.16 11.72
CA SER A 89 -4.54 16.21 13.20
C SER A 89 -5.74 15.54 13.88
N TRP A 90 -6.90 15.59 13.25
CA TRP A 90 -8.15 14.97 13.70
C TRP A 90 -8.23 13.45 13.41
N CYS A 91 -7.28 12.90 12.66
CA CYS A 91 -7.28 11.50 12.24
C CYS A 91 -6.71 10.58 13.34
N GLY A 92 -7.55 9.87 14.07
CA GLY A 92 -7.12 8.94 15.12
C GLY A 92 -6.14 7.87 14.65
N PRO A 93 -6.39 7.14 13.54
CA PRO A 93 -5.46 6.18 12.99
C PRO A 93 -4.11 6.78 12.57
N CYS A 94 -4.06 8.05 12.12
CA CYS A 94 -2.81 8.74 11.81
C CYS A 94 -1.95 8.92 13.07
N ARG A 95 -2.59 9.25 14.20
CA ARG A 95 -1.90 9.37 15.51
C ARG A 95 -1.31 8.02 15.95
N ALA A 96 -2.00 6.91 15.65
CA ALA A 96 -1.56 5.57 16.02
C ALA A 96 -0.31 5.11 15.24
N GLU A 97 -0.09 5.61 14.02
CA GLU A 97 1.08 5.25 13.19
C GLU A 97 2.23 6.24 13.27
N GLN A 98 2.00 7.47 13.78
CA GLN A 98 2.97 8.56 13.67
C GLN A 98 4.34 8.24 14.28
N LYS A 99 4.38 7.55 15.44
CA LYS A 99 5.64 7.13 16.06
C LYS A 99 6.40 6.12 15.20
N GLY A 100 5.70 5.22 14.53
CA GLY A 100 6.30 4.27 13.57
C GLY A 100 6.89 4.97 12.34
N LEU A 101 6.19 5.96 11.80
CA LEU A 101 6.70 6.80 10.69
C LEU A 101 7.96 7.57 11.09
N ILE A 102 8.00 8.13 12.31
CA ILE A 102 9.19 8.83 12.84
C ILE A 102 10.36 7.86 12.98
N GLU A 103 10.13 6.68 13.55
CA GLU A 103 11.16 5.64 13.68
C GLU A 103 11.68 5.18 12.31
N ALA A 104 10.78 4.90 11.37
CA ALA A 104 11.14 4.56 9.99
C ALA A 104 11.96 5.68 9.32
N SER A 105 11.58 6.94 9.49
CA SER A 105 12.28 8.08 8.90
C SER A 105 13.72 8.20 9.39
N ARG A 106 13.98 7.89 10.66
CA ARG A 106 15.32 7.87 11.26
C ARG A 106 16.14 6.69 10.73
N ASN A 107 15.55 5.50 10.73
CA ASN A 107 16.22 4.25 10.31
C ASN A 107 16.58 4.27 8.82
N LEU A 108 15.72 4.84 7.97
CA LEU A 108 15.89 4.86 6.53
C LEU A 108 16.71 6.06 6.03
N ARG A 109 17.04 7.02 6.90
CA ARG A 109 17.83 8.21 6.53
C ARG A 109 19.19 7.85 5.92
N ALA A 110 19.89 6.86 6.48
CA ALA A 110 21.19 6.41 5.98
C ALA A 110 21.09 5.78 4.59
N LYS A 111 19.91 5.24 4.22
CA LYS A 111 19.60 4.72 2.88
C LYS A 111 19.20 5.83 1.89
N GLY A 112 19.24 7.09 2.29
CA GLY A 112 18.86 8.24 1.45
C GLY A 112 17.35 8.42 1.24
N VAL A 113 16.51 7.70 1.99
CA VAL A 113 15.05 7.81 1.87
C VAL A 113 14.57 9.14 2.42
N ARG A 114 13.75 9.85 1.66
CA ARG A 114 13.13 11.12 2.04
C ARG A 114 11.72 10.87 2.56
N PHE A 115 11.36 11.55 3.65
CA PHE A 115 10.01 11.52 4.22
C PHE A 115 9.34 12.87 4.07
N VAL A 116 8.07 12.87 3.68
CA VAL A 116 7.22 14.05 3.55
C VAL A 116 5.83 13.73 4.09
N GLY A 117 5.35 14.50 5.05
CA GLY A 117 3.95 14.52 5.41
C GLY A 117 3.14 15.34 4.39
N VAL A 118 1.88 14.99 4.22
CA VAL A 118 0.90 15.78 3.46
C VAL A 118 -0.33 15.92 4.35
N ASP A 119 -0.44 17.07 5.00
CA ASP A 119 -1.57 17.42 5.83
C ASP A 119 -2.75 17.85 4.96
N ILE A 120 -3.87 17.12 5.03
CA ILE A 120 -5.04 17.34 4.19
C ILE A 120 -6.29 17.65 5.01
N ARG A 121 -7.13 18.57 4.51
CA ARG A 121 -8.44 18.90 5.11
C ARG A 121 -8.35 19.26 6.60
N ASP A 122 -7.32 19.98 6.97
CA ASP A 122 -7.02 20.33 8.36
C ASP A 122 -6.86 21.85 8.53
N GLU A 123 -6.84 22.28 9.77
CA GLU A 123 -6.55 23.66 10.15
C GLU A 123 -5.09 23.78 10.57
N ARG A 124 -4.38 24.79 10.04
CA ARG A 124 -2.94 24.96 10.27
C ARG A 124 -2.53 24.97 11.77
N PRO A 125 -3.26 25.64 12.70
CA PRO A 125 -2.90 25.58 14.12
C PRO A 125 -2.97 24.18 14.71
N ALA A 126 -3.97 23.38 14.32
CA ALA A 126 -4.14 22.00 14.78
C ALA A 126 -3.04 21.09 14.17
N ALA A 127 -2.75 21.26 12.88
CA ALA A 127 -1.66 20.57 12.21
C ALA A 127 -0.30 20.89 12.85
N SER A 128 -0.02 22.16 13.18
CA SER A 128 1.21 22.58 13.88
C SER A 128 1.32 21.92 15.24
N ALA A 129 0.26 21.99 16.05
CA ALA A 129 0.24 21.35 17.38
C ALA A 129 0.49 19.83 17.29
N TYR A 130 -0.05 19.17 16.28
CA TYR A 130 0.21 17.74 16.02
C TYR A 130 1.69 17.48 15.73
N LEU A 131 2.32 18.25 14.82
CA LEU A 131 3.73 18.09 14.49
C LEU A 131 4.62 18.30 15.72
N ASP A 132 4.31 19.31 16.55
CA ASP A 132 5.02 19.63 17.79
C ASP A 132 4.85 18.51 18.83
N GLU A 133 3.63 18.00 19.04
CA GLU A 133 3.32 16.92 19.99
C GLU A 133 4.13 15.65 19.70
N PHE A 134 4.23 15.28 18.41
CA PHE A 134 4.94 14.07 18.02
C PHE A 134 6.43 14.28 17.75
N GLY A 135 6.90 15.52 17.64
CA GLY A 135 8.27 15.84 17.27
C GLY A 135 8.62 15.33 15.87
N VAL A 136 7.76 15.59 14.89
CA VAL A 136 7.92 15.09 13.50
C VAL A 136 9.17 15.69 12.86
N PRO A 137 10.18 14.86 12.43
CA PRO A 137 11.47 15.37 12.00
C PRO A 137 11.56 15.66 10.47
N TYR A 138 10.47 15.58 9.75
CA TYR A 138 10.42 15.76 8.31
C TYR A 138 9.37 16.81 7.90
N PRO A 139 9.53 17.45 6.72
CA PRO A 139 8.60 18.47 6.28
C PRO A 139 7.19 17.90 6.05
N SER A 140 6.18 18.70 6.34
CA SER A 140 4.78 18.41 6.04
C SER A 140 4.20 19.51 5.17
N LEU A 141 3.79 19.15 3.93
CA LEU A 141 2.97 20.01 3.08
C LEU A 141 1.62 20.29 3.75
N TYR A 142 1.13 21.52 3.63
CA TYR A 142 -0.20 21.92 4.06
C TYR A 142 -1.13 22.03 2.86
N ASP A 143 -1.90 20.99 2.61
CA ASP A 143 -2.83 20.87 1.49
C ASP A 143 -4.30 20.83 1.97
N ARG A 144 -4.75 21.91 2.58
CA ARG A 144 -6.12 22.04 3.14
C ARG A 144 -7.21 21.63 2.15
N ALA A 145 -7.03 21.95 0.89
CA ALA A 145 -8.00 21.63 -0.16
C ALA A 145 -7.88 20.20 -0.71
N ALA A 146 -6.93 19.40 -0.21
CA ALA A 146 -6.63 18.06 -0.69
C ALA A 146 -6.43 17.99 -2.22
N ARG A 147 -5.68 18.95 -2.79
CA ARG A 147 -5.40 19.03 -4.22
C ARG A 147 -4.46 17.93 -4.69
N LEU A 148 -3.43 17.64 -3.89
CA LEU A 148 -2.46 16.59 -4.25
C LEU A 148 -3.14 15.20 -4.40
N PRO A 149 -4.01 14.74 -3.48
CA PRO A 149 -4.80 13.53 -3.71
C PRO A 149 -5.57 13.51 -5.04
N GLN A 150 -6.17 14.63 -5.43
CA GLN A 150 -6.91 14.72 -6.69
C GLN A 150 -5.99 14.58 -7.93
N LEU A 151 -4.77 15.11 -7.87
CA LEU A 151 -3.77 15.00 -8.94
C LEU A 151 -3.23 13.57 -9.09
N LEU A 152 -3.40 12.70 -8.12
CA LEU A 152 -3.00 11.30 -8.19
C LEU A 152 -3.92 10.43 -9.06
N ALA A 153 -4.82 11.03 -9.85
CA ALA A 153 -5.64 10.37 -10.87
C ALA A 153 -6.38 9.12 -10.36
N GLY A 154 -7.11 9.25 -9.26
CA GLY A 154 -7.84 8.14 -8.62
C GLY A 154 -6.93 7.17 -7.84
N GLN A 155 -5.66 7.46 -7.73
CA GLN A 155 -4.70 6.70 -6.94
C GLN A 155 -4.38 7.36 -5.59
N GLY A 156 -4.95 8.54 -5.34
CA GLY A 156 -4.85 9.25 -4.08
C GLY A 156 -5.88 8.77 -3.06
N PRO A 157 -5.71 9.18 -1.80
CA PRO A 157 -6.62 8.81 -0.73
C PRO A 157 -7.91 9.64 -0.78
N ASP A 158 -9.02 8.98 -0.49
CA ASP A 158 -10.27 9.68 -0.16
C ASP A 158 -10.23 10.23 1.29
N SER A 159 -9.48 9.55 2.16
CA SER A 159 -9.30 9.92 3.56
C SER A 159 -7.93 9.49 4.10
N PRO A 160 -7.36 10.19 5.12
CA PRO A 160 -6.16 9.76 5.80
C PRO A 160 -6.44 8.61 6.80
N PRO A 161 -5.42 7.81 7.19
CA PRO A 161 -4.07 7.86 6.67
C PRO A 161 -3.91 7.09 5.36
N TYR A 162 -2.95 7.52 4.59
CA TYR A 162 -2.56 6.88 3.34
C TYR A 162 -1.08 7.11 3.09
N THR A 163 -0.36 6.06 2.69
CA THR A 163 1.09 6.19 2.46
C THR A 163 1.46 5.75 1.05
N LEU A 164 2.25 6.57 0.38
CA LEU A 164 2.91 6.23 -0.87
C LEU A 164 4.38 5.95 -0.62
N VAL A 165 4.89 4.89 -1.23
CA VAL A 165 6.33 4.66 -1.39
C VAL A 165 6.70 4.93 -2.84
N VAL A 166 7.68 5.80 -3.01
CA VAL A 166 8.10 6.34 -4.30
C VAL A 166 9.53 5.88 -4.58
N ASP A 167 9.78 5.43 -5.81
CA ASP A 167 11.13 5.04 -6.23
C ASP A 167 12.02 6.27 -6.51
N SER A 168 13.34 6.04 -6.70
CA SER A 168 14.30 7.09 -6.98
C SER A 168 14.05 7.84 -8.31
N HIS A 169 13.23 7.26 -9.20
CA HIS A 169 12.79 7.92 -10.44
C HIS A 169 11.57 8.83 -10.23
N GLY A 170 11.07 8.92 -8.98
CA GLY A 170 9.88 9.71 -8.65
C GLY A 170 8.56 9.04 -9.04
N ARG A 171 8.52 7.70 -9.16
CA ARG A 171 7.32 6.92 -9.53
C ARG A 171 6.75 6.19 -8.32
N VAL A 172 5.44 6.11 -8.23
CA VAL A 172 4.74 5.40 -7.14
C VAL A 172 4.93 3.90 -7.28
N GLY A 173 5.71 3.30 -6.37
CA GLY A 173 6.02 1.87 -6.33
C GLY A 173 5.16 1.08 -5.35
N ALA A 174 4.61 1.72 -4.31
CA ALA A 174 3.64 1.09 -3.43
C ALA A 174 2.64 2.09 -2.85
N ARG A 175 1.48 1.56 -2.45
CA ARG A 175 0.39 2.28 -1.80
C ARG A 175 -0.07 1.50 -0.59
N LEU A 176 -0.24 2.20 0.53
CA LEU A 176 -0.76 1.64 1.76
C LEU A 176 -1.99 2.44 2.17
N PHE A 177 -3.12 1.75 2.27
CA PHE A 177 -4.42 2.31 2.63
C PHE A 177 -4.66 2.11 4.12
N GLY A 178 -4.97 3.19 4.85
CA GLY A 178 -5.11 3.15 6.30
C GLY A 178 -3.76 3.10 7.03
N ALA A 179 -3.81 2.91 8.35
CA ALA A 179 -2.64 2.98 9.20
C ALA A 179 -1.66 1.81 8.99
N LEU A 180 -0.36 2.10 9.17
CA LEU A 180 0.72 1.10 9.20
C LEU A 180 0.36 -0.04 10.15
N ALA A 181 0.44 -1.28 9.65
CA ALA A 181 0.08 -2.48 10.43
C ALA A 181 -1.27 -2.37 11.17
N GLY A 182 -2.25 -1.69 10.55
CA GLY A 182 -3.58 -1.49 11.13
C GLY A 182 -3.61 -0.56 12.35
N GLY A 183 -2.54 0.19 12.62
CA GLY A 183 -2.42 1.10 13.76
C GLY A 183 -2.31 0.42 15.13
N ARG A 184 -2.22 -0.90 15.18
CA ARG A 184 -2.19 -1.68 16.44
C ARG A 184 -0.82 -2.23 16.80
N ALA A 185 0.09 -2.27 15.84
CA ALA A 185 1.46 -2.73 16.05
C ALA A 185 2.29 -1.70 16.80
N THR A 186 3.40 -2.15 17.40
CA THR A 186 4.37 -1.24 18.02
C THR A 186 5.02 -0.34 16.96
N PRO A 187 5.53 0.84 17.34
CA PRO A 187 6.26 1.72 16.41
C PRO A 187 7.38 1.00 15.66
N LYS A 188 8.11 0.12 16.34
CA LYS A 188 9.18 -0.70 15.74
C LYS A 188 8.65 -1.58 14.60
N VAL A 189 7.59 -2.34 14.84
CA VAL A 189 6.98 -3.22 13.81
C VAL A 189 6.43 -2.40 12.64
N GLN A 190 5.84 -1.25 12.90
CA GLN A 190 5.39 -0.33 11.87
C GLN A 190 6.55 0.19 11.02
N ALA A 191 7.67 0.55 11.67
CA ALA A 191 8.86 1.03 10.99
C ALA A 191 9.53 -0.06 10.15
N GLU A 192 9.64 -1.28 10.66
CA GLU A 192 10.16 -2.45 9.93
C GLU A 192 9.31 -2.76 8.70
N MET A 193 7.99 -2.82 8.84
CA MET A 193 7.07 -3.02 7.72
C MET A 193 7.26 -1.97 6.60
N LEU A 194 7.43 -0.71 6.98
CA LEU A 194 7.64 0.36 6.01
C LEU A 194 9.03 0.26 5.37
N ALA A 195 10.05 -0.15 6.12
CA ALA A 195 11.40 -0.37 5.60
C ALA A 195 11.41 -1.51 4.56
N ASP A 196 10.78 -2.63 4.87
CA ASP A 196 10.63 -3.76 3.93
C ASP A 196 9.92 -3.34 2.65
N LEU A 197 8.88 -2.52 2.77
CA LEU A 197 8.12 -2.01 1.62
C LEU A 197 8.98 -1.08 0.74
N VAL A 198 9.79 -0.21 1.36
CA VAL A 198 10.75 0.64 0.67
C VAL A 198 11.80 -0.20 -0.05
N ASP A 199 12.40 -1.19 0.62
CA ASP A 199 13.40 -2.07 0.04
C ASP A 199 12.82 -2.89 -1.14
N GLN A 200 11.58 -3.37 -1.03
CA GLN A 200 10.88 -4.06 -2.10
C GLN A 200 10.65 -3.15 -3.33
N VAL A 201 10.27 -1.89 -3.11
CA VAL A 201 10.08 -0.92 -4.18
C VAL A 201 11.42 -0.58 -4.86
N GLN A 202 12.54 -0.51 -4.11
CA GLN A 202 13.86 -0.24 -4.67
C GLN A 202 14.49 -1.47 -5.33
N GLY A 203 14.24 -2.67 -4.80
CA GLY A 203 14.79 -3.93 -5.30
C GLY A 203 14.09 -4.50 -6.54
N GLY A 204 12.91 -4.02 -6.90
CA GLY A 204 12.11 -4.48 -8.04
C GLY A 204 12.68 -4.18 -9.43
N GLY A 205 13.88 -3.58 -9.50
CA GLY A 205 14.60 -3.25 -10.75
C GLY A 205 15.82 -4.13 -11.00
N ARG A 206 15.91 -5.30 -10.35
CA ARG A 206 16.97 -6.29 -10.60
C ARG A 206 16.42 -7.59 -11.11
#